data_1c0e1e7e98340fd8378272f8ecd431d2
#
_entry.id   1c0e1e7e98340fd8378272f8ecd431d2
#
_cell.length_a   1.000
_cell.length_b   1.000
_cell.length_c   1.000
_cell.angle_alpha   90.00
_cell.angle_beta   90.00
_cell.angle_gamma   90.00
#
_symmetry.space_group_name_H-M   'P 1'
#
loop_
_entity.id
_entity.type
_entity.pdbx_description
1 polymer ?
#
loop_
_entity_poly.entity_id
_entity_poly.type
_entity_poly.pdbx_seq_one_letter_code
_entity_poly.pdbx_strand_id
1 'polypeptide(L)'
;MIDKIDSVVNAIGGFLYQPYIVPLFLIVAGLYFTIRTGLIQFRLFGESIHVVAEKPKEKGSISSFGALMVSTASRVGTGNIVGVSTAICLGGFGAVFWMWVVALLGGASAFIESALAQVYKKKDGKGCLLYTSDA
;
A
#
# COMPACT_ATOMS: atom_id res chain seq x y z
N MET A 1 -23.96 25.86 -14.07
CA MET A 1 -22.54 25.53 -14.26
C MET A 1 -22.13 24.41 -13.33
N ILE A 2 -22.55 24.45 -12.08
CA ILE A 2 -22.30 23.42 -11.05
C ILE A 2 -22.91 22.08 -11.50
N ASP A 3 -24.16 22.08 -11.97
CA ASP A 3 -24.85 20.86 -12.40
C ASP A 3 -24.16 20.10 -13.55
N LYS A 4 -23.48 20.83 -14.46
CA LYS A 4 -22.68 20.21 -15.51
C LYS A 4 -21.40 19.57 -14.98
N ILE A 5 -20.79 20.20 -13.97
CA ILE A 5 -19.58 19.66 -13.32
C ILE A 5 -19.98 18.41 -12.54
N ASP A 6 -21.07 18.44 -11.78
CA ASP A 6 -21.58 17.29 -11.03
C ASP A 6 -21.94 16.13 -11.97
N SER A 7 -22.56 16.42 -13.10
CA SER A 7 -22.88 15.41 -14.11
C SER A 7 -21.63 14.74 -14.69
N VAL A 8 -20.58 15.52 -14.99
CA VAL A 8 -19.31 15.00 -15.50
C VAL A 8 -18.57 14.20 -14.43
N VAL A 9 -18.52 14.71 -13.20
CA VAL A 9 -17.87 14.00 -12.06
C VAL A 9 -18.59 12.68 -11.78
N ASN A 10 -19.93 12.68 -11.77
CA ASN A 10 -20.72 11.46 -11.57
C ASN A 10 -20.57 10.47 -12.73
N ALA A 11 -20.48 10.94 -13.98
CA ALA A 11 -20.25 10.07 -15.12
C ALA A 11 -18.85 9.43 -15.08
N ILE A 12 -17.82 10.22 -14.78
CA ILE A 12 -16.45 9.71 -14.63
C ILE A 12 -16.36 8.77 -13.41
N GLY A 13 -16.94 9.17 -12.28
CA GLY A 13 -17.01 8.33 -11.09
C GLY A 13 -17.72 7.02 -11.36
N GLY A 14 -18.91 7.06 -11.98
CA GLY A 14 -19.68 5.87 -12.35
C GLY A 14 -18.93 4.94 -13.30
N PHE A 15 -18.13 5.47 -14.20
CA PHE A 15 -17.29 4.67 -15.09
C PHE A 15 -16.09 4.06 -14.36
N LEU A 16 -15.36 4.84 -13.56
CA LEU A 16 -14.19 4.38 -12.82
C LEU A 16 -14.55 3.38 -11.72
N TYR A 17 -15.66 3.61 -11.02
CA TYR A 17 -16.15 2.73 -9.96
C TYR A 17 -17.04 1.60 -10.48
N GLN A 18 -17.13 1.38 -11.80
CA GLN A 18 -17.66 0.11 -12.28
C GLN A 18 -16.92 -1.05 -11.64
N PRO A 19 -17.64 -2.11 -11.21
CA PRO A 19 -17.08 -3.15 -10.32
C PRO A 19 -15.88 -3.90 -10.88
N TYR A 20 -15.55 -3.67 -12.16
CA TYR A 20 -14.48 -4.40 -12.83
C TYR A 20 -13.25 -3.55 -13.20
N ILE A 21 -13.39 -2.23 -13.44
CA ILE A 21 -12.31 -1.41 -14.01
C ILE A 21 -11.19 -1.18 -12.99
N VAL A 22 -11.51 -0.65 -11.82
CA VAL A 22 -10.51 -0.39 -10.78
C VAL A 22 -9.87 -1.68 -10.24
N PRO A 23 -10.65 -2.74 -9.87
CA PRO A 23 -10.06 -3.99 -9.44
C PRO A 23 -9.17 -4.64 -10.52
N LEU A 24 -9.63 -4.65 -11.79
CA LEU A 24 -8.84 -5.21 -12.88
C LEU A 24 -7.54 -4.44 -13.09
N PHE A 25 -7.59 -3.11 -13.08
CA PHE A 25 -6.39 -2.27 -13.18
C PHE A 25 -5.41 -2.53 -12.04
N LEU A 26 -5.89 -2.65 -10.80
CA LEU A 26 -5.05 -2.94 -9.64
C LEU A 26 -4.41 -4.33 -9.72
N ILE A 27 -5.15 -5.34 -10.19
CA ILE A 27 -4.64 -6.69 -10.39
C ILE A 27 -3.55 -6.68 -11.47
N VAL A 28 -3.80 -6.05 -12.60
CA VAL A 28 -2.84 -5.96 -13.72
C VAL A 28 -1.58 -5.21 -13.27
N ALA A 29 -1.73 -4.08 -12.60
CA ALA A 29 -0.60 -3.33 -12.07
C ALA A 29 0.20 -4.13 -11.03
N GLY A 30 -0.48 -4.79 -10.09
CA GLY A 30 0.15 -5.64 -9.09
C GLY A 30 0.90 -6.82 -9.73
N LEU A 31 0.30 -7.46 -10.74
CA LEU A 31 0.92 -8.55 -11.49
C LEU A 31 2.15 -8.05 -12.27
N TYR A 32 2.03 -6.92 -12.96
CA TYR A 32 3.14 -6.28 -13.65
C TYR A 32 4.32 -6.02 -12.71
N PHE A 33 4.07 -5.39 -11.57
CA PHE A 33 5.13 -5.12 -10.59
C PHE A 33 5.70 -6.40 -9.99
N THR A 34 4.88 -7.40 -9.70
CA THR A 34 5.33 -8.70 -9.18
C THR A 34 6.29 -9.39 -10.14
N ILE A 35 5.97 -9.40 -11.44
CA ILE A 35 6.83 -9.97 -12.48
C ILE A 35 8.09 -9.14 -12.65
N ARG A 36 7.96 -7.81 -12.72
CA ARG A 36 9.07 -6.89 -12.94
C ARG A 36 10.08 -6.87 -11.79
N THR A 37 9.64 -7.08 -10.56
CA THR A 37 10.49 -7.17 -9.38
C THR A 37 11.00 -8.59 -9.09
N GLY A 38 10.63 -9.57 -9.93
CA GLY A 38 11.09 -10.94 -9.78
C GLY A 38 10.58 -11.60 -8.51
N LEU A 39 9.27 -11.51 -8.23
CA LEU A 39 8.64 -12.12 -7.05
C LEU A 39 9.29 -11.69 -5.73
N ILE A 40 9.53 -10.40 -5.58
CA ILE A 40 10.27 -9.82 -4.45
C ILE A 40 9.66 -10.21 -3.10
N GLN A 41 8.35 -10.42 -3.03
CA GLN A 41 7.62 -10.82 -1.84
C GLN A 41 8.16 -12.13 -1.24
N PHE A 42 8.56 -13.06 -2.09
CA PHE A 42 9.11 -14.34 -1.65
C PHE A 42 10.63 -14.28 -1.49
N ARG A 43 11.31 -13.60 -2.41
CA ARG A 43 12.76 -13.56 -2.48
C ARG A 43 13.39 -12.80 -1.32
N LEU A 44 12.78 -11.69 -0.89
CA LEU A 44 13.29 -10.86 0.22
C LEU A 44 12.56 -11.11 1.55
N PHE A 45 11.69 -12.11 1.63
CA PHE A 45 10.93 -12.38 2.85
C PHE A 45 11.85 -12.67 4.05
N GLY A 46 12.85 -13.53 3.86
CA GLY A 46 13.83 -13.84 4.91
C GLY A 46 14.66 -12.62 5.32
N GLU A 47 15.10 -11.82 4.35
CA GLU A 47 15.86 -10.60 4.58
C GLU A 47 15.03 -9.55 5.32
N SER A 48 13.75 -9.41 4.98
CA SER A 48 12.84 -8.48 5.64
C SER A 48 12.67 -8.80 7.14
N ILE A 49 12.59 -10.08 7.50
CA ILE A 49 12.54 -10.49 8.91
C ILE A 49 13.84 -10.12 9.62
N HIS A 50 14.99 -10.36 8.98
CA HIS A 50 16.29 -10.04 9.55
C HIS A 50 16.44 -8.53 9.79
N VAL A 51 16.10 -7.70 8.81
CA VAL A 51 16.13 -6.23 8.90
C VAL A 51 15.20 -5.70 10.01
N VAL A 52 14.02 -6.28 10.18
CA VAL A 52 13.09 -5.88 11.24
C VAL A 52 13.63 -6.22 12.63
N ALA A 53 14.36 -7.33 12.76
CA ALA A 53 14.98 -7.76 14.02
C ALA A 53 16.29 -7.02 14.34
N GLU A 54 16.86 -6.25 13.40
CA GLU A 54 18.10 -5.51 13.58
C GLU A 54 17.95 -4.37 14.59
N LYS A 55 18.93 -4.25 15.49
CA LYS A 55 18.97 -3.17 16.47
C LYS A 55 19.38 -1.85 15.81
N PRO A 56 18.88 -0.70 16.29
CA PRO A 56 19.24 0.60 15.75
C PRO A 56 20.76 0.82 15.82
N LYS A 57 21.35 1.25 14.71
CA LYS A 57 22.80 1.48 14.59
C LYS A 57 23.25 2.80 15.21
N GLU A 58 22.35 3.76 15.38
CA GLU A 58 22.66 5.08 15.94
C GLU A 58 21.80 5.38 17.17
N LYS A 59 22.42 6.00 18.18
CA LYS A 59 21.73 6.48 19.37
C LYS A 59 20.78 7.62 18.97
N GLY A 60 19.47 7.39 19.12
CA GLY A 60 18.43 8.37 18.77
C GLY A 60 17.68 8.06 17.46
N SER A 61 18.06 7.05 16.69
CA SER A 61 17.27 6.59 15.55
C SER A 61 16.15 5.64 15.99
N ILE A 62 15.03 5.70 15.27
CA ILE A 62 13.91 4.78 15.47
C ILE A 62 14.36 3.38 15.00
N SER A 63 14.08 2.36 15.80
CA SER A 63 14.37 0.98 15.41
C SER A 63 13.58 0.57 14.18
N SER A 64 14.11 -0.36 13.37
CA SER A 64 13.38 -0.90 12.21
C SER A 64 12.02 -1.47 12.58
N PHE A 65 11.93 -2.12 13.74
CA PHE A 65 10.66 -2.59 14.30
C PHE A 65 9.71 -1.43 14.66
N GLY A 66 10.22 -0.36 15.29
CA GLY A 66 9.43 0.83 15.59
C GLY A 66 8.89 1.50 14.34
N ALA A 67 9.70 1.65 13.29
CA ALA A 67 9.28 2.19 12.00
C ALA A 67 8.19 1.32 11.34
N LEU A 68 8.33 -0.01 11.41
CA LEU A 68 7.31 -0.94 10.93
C LEU A 68 5.99 -0.77 11.68
N MET A 69 6.03 -0.65 13.02
CA MET A 69 4.82 -0.46 13.84
C MET A 69 4.10 0.84 13.51
N VAL A 70 4.82 1.95 13.37
CA VAL A 70 4.24 3.24 12.99
C VAL A 70 3.62 3.17 11.59
N SER A 71 4.34 2.61 10.62
CA SER A 71 3.84 2.44 9.26
C SER A 71 2.58 1.55 9.19
N THR A 72 2.55 0.47 9.97
CA THR A 72 1.39 -0.41 10.04
C THR A 72 0.21 0.30 10.71
N ALA A 73 0.44 0.97 11.82
CA ALA A 73 -0.60 1.71 12.55
C ALA A 73 -1.25 2.80 11.69
N SER A 74 -0.47 3.51 10.88
CA SER A 74 -0.99 4.56 9.99
C SER A 74 -1.84 4.02 8.83
N ARG A 75 -1.65 2.76 8.45
CA ARG A 75 -2.39 2.09 7.37
C ARG A 75 -3.65 1.37 7.82
N VAL A 76 -3.77 1.09 9.12
CA VAL A 76 -4.97 0.44 9.69
C VAL A 76 -6.03 1.49 9.98
N GLY A 77 -7.01 1.59 9.10
CA GLY A 77 -8.18 2.46 9.26
C GLY A 77 -9.45 1.66 9.54
N THR A 78 -10.50 2.35 9.95
CA THR A 78 -11.84 1.76 10.14
C THR A 78 -12.36 1.07 8.88
N GLY A 79 -12.01 1.60 7.69
CA GLY A 79 -12.36 1.00 6.40
C GLY A 79 -11.79 -0.41 6.21
N ASN A 80 -10.59 -0.68 6.70
CA ASN A 80 -10.00 -2.01 6.61
C ASN A 80 -10.76 -3.03 7.47
N ILE A 81 -11.25 -2.62 8.64
CA ILE A 81 -12.00 -3.50 9.54
C ILE A 81 -13.41 -3.74 8.99
N VAL A 82 -14.13 -2.67 8.68
CA VAL A 82 -15.50 -2.74 8.15
C VAL A 82 -15.53 -3.40 6.79
N GLY A 83 -14.58 -3.04 5.90
CA GLY A 83 -14.50 -3.61 4.55
C GLY A 83 -14.25 -5.12 4.55
N VAL A 84 -13.34 -5.60 5.40
CA VAL A 84 -13.08 -7.05 5.54
C VAL A 84 -14.30 -7.76 6.10
N SER A 85 -14.92 -7.22 7.15
CA SER A 85 -16.14 -7.80 7.75
C SER A 85 -17.28 -7.90 6.74
N THR A 86 -17.53 -6.83 5.98
CA THR A 86 -18.55 -6.80 4.93
C THR A 86 -18.24 -7.79 3.81
N ALA A 87 -16.99 -7.87 3.38
CA ALA A 87 -16.58 -8.81 2.34
C ALA A 87 -16.78 -10.27 2.76
N ILE A 88 -16.50 -10.60 4.02
CA ILE A 88 -16.73 -11.95 4.55
C ILE A 88 -18.24 -12.24 4.65
N CYS A 89 -19.03 -11.29 5.12
CA CYS A 89 -20.49 -11.45 5.22
C CYS A 89 -21.15 -11.68 3.85
N LEU A 90 -20.69 -11.00 2.80
CA LEU A 90 -21.26 -11.09 1.45
C LEU A 90 -20.67 -12.22 0.63
N GLY A 91 -19.37 -12.45 0.73
CA GLY A 91 -18.62 -13.41 -0.11
C GLY A 91 -18.21 -14.70 0.58
N GLY A 92 -18.51 -14.84 1.88
CA GLY A 92 -18.15 -16.03 2.64
C GLY A 92 -16.64 -16.32 2.67
N PHE A 93 -16.26 -17.56 2.85
CA PHE A 93 -14.84 -17.99 2.92
C PHE A 93 -14.06 -17.72 1.62
N GLY A 94 -14.74 -17.70 0.46
CA GLY A 94 -14.10 -17.38 -0.81
C GLY A 94 -13.52 -15.96 -0.86
N ALA A 95 -14.15 -15.01 -0.17
CA ALA A 95 -13.63 -13.63 -0.09
C ALA A 95 -12.26 -13.57 0.60
N VAL A 96 -12.04 -14.36 1.65
CA VAL A 96 -10.75 -14.42 2.37
C VAL A 96 -9.64 -14.89 1.45
N PHE A 97 -9.88 -15.93 0.67
CA PHE A 97 -8.91 -16.44 -0.30
C PHE A 97 -8.51 -15.36 -1.31
N TRP A 98 -9.48 -14.67 -1.90
CA TRP A 98 -9.23 -13.60 -2.85
C TRP A 98 -8.53 -12.40 -2.22
N MET A 99 -8.86 -12.04 -0.97
CA MET A 99 -8.14 -11.00 -0.24
C MET A 99 -6.65 -11.35 -0.06
N TRP A 100 -6.31 -12.59 0.21
CA TRP A 100 -4.91 -13.03 0.30
C TRP A 100 -4.19 -12.93 -1.04
N VAL A 101 -4.84 -13.36 -2.13
CA VAL A 101 -4.25 -13.24 -3.48
C VAL A 101 -3.97 -11.78 -3.83
N VAL A 102 -4.93 -10.89 -3.59
CA VAL A 102 -4.77 -9.46 -3.86
C VAL A 102 -3.70 -8.83 -2.93
N ALA A 103 -3.62 -9.25 -1.67
CA ALA A 103 -2.59 -8.77 -0.75
C ALA A 103 -1.18 -9.16 -1.19
N LEU A 104 -1.00 -10.38 -1.70
CA LEU A 104 0.29 -10.82 -2.27
C LEU A 104 0.68 -9.99 -3.50
N LEU A 105 -0.26 -9.72 -4.41
CA LEU A 105 -0.01 -8.88 -5.58
C LEU A 105 0.28 -7.43 -5.17
N GLY A 106 -0.48 -6.90 -4.20
CA GLY A 106 -0.30 -5.55 -3.68
C GLY A 106 1.03 -5.35 -2.93
N GLY A 107 1.62 -6.41 -2.40
CA GLY A 107 2.92 -6.36 -1.73
C GLY A 107 4.05 -5.82 -2.62
N ALA A 108 4.05 -6.15 -3.91
CA ALA A 108 5.03 -5.63 -4.87
C ALA A 108 4.85 -4.11 -5.09
N SER A 109 3.62 -3.63 -5.18
CA SER A 109 3.32 -2.20 -5.32
C SER A 109 3.76 -1.42 -4.09
N ALA A 110 3.49 -1.93 -2.89
CA ALA A 110 3.92 -1.33 -1.63
C ALA A 110 5.46 -1.27 -1.49
N PHE A 111 6.17 -2.28 -2.00
CA PHE A 111 7.62 -2.25 -2.05
C PHE A 111 8.14 -1.13 -2.94
N ILE A 112 7.58 -0.98 -4.15
CA ILE A 112 7.99 0.07 -5.09
C ILE A 112 7.68 1.45 -4.51
N GLU A 113 6.51 1.65 -3.91
CA GLU A 113 6.15 2.89 -3.22
C GLU A 113 7.18 3.25 -2.14
N SER A 114 7.53 2.30 -1.29
CA SER A 114 8.52 2.49 -0.23
C SER A 114 9.91 2.77 -0.79
N ALA A 115 10.31 2.10 -1.87
CA ALA A 115 11.59 2.32 -2.53
C ALA A 115 11.66 3.72 -3.16
N LEU A 116 10.60 4.17 -3.84
CA LEU A 116 10.50 5.51 -4.39
C LEU A 116 10.57 6.57 -3.28
N ALA A 117 9.87 6.38 -2.18
CA ALA A 117 9.94 7.28 -1.03
C ALA A 117 11.37 7.44 -0.49
N GLN A 118 12.17 6.37 -0.50
CA GLN A 118 13.57 6.46 -0.10
C GLN A 118 14.45 7.19 -1.13
N VAL A 119 14.19 7.00 -2.43
CA VAL A 119 14.95 7.65 -3.51
C VAL A 119 14.70 9.16 -3.51
N TYR A 120 13.46 9.58 -3.29
CA TYR A 120 13.07 11.00 -3.31
C TYR A 120 13.15 11.69 -1.93
N LYS A 121 13.69 11.00 -0.94
CA LYS A 121 13.87 11.53 0.40
C LYS A 121 14.81 12.74 0.41
N LYS A 122 14.33 13.90 0.83
CA LYS A 122 15.11 15.13 0.99
C LYS A 122 15.35 15.41 2.47
N LYS A 123 16.53 15.96 2.79
CA LYS A 123 16.83 16.50 4.13
C LYS A 123 16.36 17.95 4.17
N ASP A 124 15.55 18.30 5.14
CA ASP A 124 15.25 19.69 5.44
C ASP A 124 16.49 20.36 6.07
N GLY A 125 16.61 21.69 5.90
CA GLY A 125 17.71 22.48 6.47
C GLY A 125 17.86 22.41 8.00
N LYS A 126 16.88 21.84 8.69
CA LYS A 126 16.89 21.54 10.13
C LYS A 126 17.31 20.12 10.49
N GLY A 127 17.78 19.33 9.51
CA GLY A 127 18.21 17.95 9.73
C GLY A 127 17.08 16.92 9.83
N CYS A 128 15.82 17.34 9.72
CA CYS A 128 14.69 16.45 9.65
C CYS A 128 14.53 15.87 8.24
N LEU A 129 14.09 14.62 8.14
CA LEU A 129 13.83 13.95 6.88
C LEU A 129 12.38 14.19 6.46
N LEU A 130 12.19 15.04 5.44
CA LEU A 130 10.90 15.25 4.81
C LEU A 130 10.63 14.15 3.79
N TYR A 131 9.50 13.49 3.93
CA TYR A 131 8.91 12.69 2.85
C TYR A 131 8.18 13.63 1.88
N THR A 132 8.26 13.33 0.60
CA THR A 132 7.68 14.18 -0.47
C THR A 132 6.15 14.30 -0.41
N SER A 133 5.47 13.55 0.45
CA SER A 133 4.02 13.66 0.66
C SER A 133 3.61 14.85 1.52
N ASP A 134 4.56 15.53 2.18
CA ASP A 134 4.29 16.64 3.11
C ASP A 134 4.73 18.00 2.54
N ALA A 135 5.04 18.08 1.26
CA ALA A 135 5.42 19.30 0.55
C ALA A 135 4.27 19.90 -0.24
#